data_6708eff2446498b772c9188910aa908c
#
_entry.id   6708eff2446498b772c9188910aa908c
#
_cell.length_a   1.000
_cell.length_b   1.000
_cell.length_c   1.000
_cell.angle_alpha   90.00
_cell.angle_beta   90.00
_cell.angle_gamma   90.00
#
_symmetry.space_group_name_H-M   'P 1'
#
loop_
_entity.id
_entity.type
_entity.pdbx_description
1 polymer ?
#
loop_
_entity_poly.entity_id
_entity_poly.type
_entity_poly.pdbx_seq_one_letter_code
_entity_poly.pdbx_strand_id
1 'polypeptide(L)'
;ICYIYLNFFWGDEMKFQSTRGLEKGISSAEAIVRGIAKDGGLFVPESFPNLYSKLKEEKNLSYVDLAYKIISKYFTDIKAADLKEAIKDAYEGRFDVTVNNGFMELYHGPTCAFKEAALLFLPQVMKRAKKAIGVKEEVVILTATSGDTGKAALEGFKDVDGFKVVVYYPNNGVSPIQQRQMSTQEGNNVKVFAINGNFDNAQTGVKEIFGDEEFKKSLLSKGYILSSANSINIGRLVPQIVYYFYGYFKLVEQGKINQGDEINVVVPTGNFGNILASYYAKQMGLPINKFICASNDNKVLTDFFRTGTYDKKRELILTESPSMDILVSSNLERLLYEACNRDGKIVKDLMKSLNSNGEYKVSDDMKNFTNEFYGNFANQGEVYNAIKEKYKREGYLMDTHTAVAEVVYEKYVAETGDNRPVLIASTASPYKFPRSICKALDIDVEKLNDFEVIKELNKMTGIEIPENLKDLDKKQVKHKEVWDKDEMRKALLSYLK
;
A
#
# COMPACT_ATOMS: atom_id res chain seq x y z
N ILE A 1 -26.29 -50.80 -8.37
CA ILE A 1 -26.45 -49.35 -8.22
C ILE A 1 -25.13 -48.83 -7.71
N CYS A 2 -24.27 -48.36 -8.64
CA CYS A 2 -22.97 -47.78 -8.35
C CYS A 2 -23.16 -46.27 -8.01
N TYR A 3 -22.88 -45.90 -6.79
CA TYR A 3 -22.67 -44.50 -6.41
C TYR A 3 -21.26 -44.08 -6.90
N ILE A 4 -21.21 -43.34 -7.99
CA ILE A 4 -19.99 -42.61 -8.39
C ILE A 4 -19.86 -41.42 -7.47
N TYR A 5 -19.00 -41.52 -6.46
CA TYR A 5 -18.48 -40.34 -5.73
C TYR A 5 -17.62 -39.55 -6.71
N LEU A 6 -18.16 -38.46 -7.23
CA LEU A 6 -17.38 -37.38 -7.82
C LEU A 6 -16.63 -36.71 -6.66
N ASN A 7 -15.42 -37.17 -6.36
CA ASN A 7 -14.45 -36.45 -5.60
C ASN A 7 -14.05 -35.20 -6.41
N PHE A 8 -14.77 -34.13 -6.27
CA PHE A 8 -14.22 -32.82 -6.55
C PHE A 8 -13.02 -32.64 -5.61
N PHE A 9 -11.82 -32.68 -6.15
CA PHE A 9 -10.62 -32.19 -5.48
C PHE A 9 -10.83 -30.69 -5.16
N TRP A 10 -11.37 -30.41 -3.99
CA TRP A 10 -11.21 -29.14 -3.32
C TRP A 10 -9.72 -29.10 -2.94
N GLY A 11 -8.92 -28.28 -3.63
CA GLY A 11 -7.59 -27.95 -3.13
C GLY A 11 -7.75 -27.43 -1.71
N ASP A 12 -6.80 -27.74 -0.82
CA ASP A 12 -6.85 -27.35 0.59
C ASP A 12 -7.21 -25.86 0.72
N GLU A 13 -8.22 -25.57 1.54
CA GLU A 13 -8.71 -24.22 1.76
C GLU A 13 -7.61 -23.40 2.45
N MET A 14 -7.19 -22.29 1.82
CA MET A 14 -6.20 -21.40 2.39
C MET A 14 -6.70 -20.81 3.70
N LYS A 15 -5.99 -21.03 4.77
CA LYS A 15 -6.26 -20.45 6.09
C LYS A 15 -5.23 -19.37 6.45
N PHE A 16 -5.60 -18.54 7.39
CA PHE A 16 -4.78 -17.45 7.91
C PHE A 16 -4.55 -17.60 9.41
N GLN A 17 -3.45 -17.04 9.88
CA GLN A 17 -3.08 -17.06 11.29
C GLN A 17 -2.49 -15.70 11.70
N SER A 18 -2.53 -15.43 13.03
CA SER A 18 -1.95 -14.24 13.60
C SER A 18 -0.42 -14.34 13.70
N THR A 19 0.27 -13.29 13.36
CA THR A 19 1.73 -13.15 13.58
C THR A 19 2.13 -13.24 15.06
N ARG A 20 1.18 -13.06 16.00
CA ARG A 20 1.43 -13.14 17.46
C ARG A 20 0.91 -14.43 18.10
N GLY A 21 0.40 -15.34 17.27
CA GLY A 21 0.19 -16.74 17.59
C GLY A 21 -1.11 -17.11 18.29
N LEU A 22 -1.98 -16.16 18.69
CA LEU A 22 -3.23 -16.47 19.38
C LEU A 22 -4.28 -17.12 18.48
N GLU A 23 -4.30 -16.75 17.20
CA GLU A 23 -5.33 -17.20 16.27
C GLU A 23 -4.72 -17.96 15.09
N LYS A 24 -5.33 -19.11 14.75
CA LYS A 24 -4.98 -19.98 13.61
C LYS A 24 -6.24 -20.47 12.92
N GLY A 25 -6.12 -20.91 11.67
CA GLY A 25 -7.22 -21.49 10.92
C GLY A 25 -8.34 -20.50 10.57
N ILE A 26 -8.04 -19.20 10.50
CA ILE A 26 -9.00 -18.13 10.17
C ILE A 26 -9.27 -18.15 8.68
N SER A 27 -10.52 -18.02 8.27
CA SER A 27 -10.89 -17.92 6.85
C SER A 27 -10.43 -16.62 6.22
N SER A 28 -10.27 -16.57 4.90
CA SER A 28 -9.85 -15.35 4.23
C SER A 28 -10.91 -14.24 4.37
N ALA A 29 -12.18 -14.60 4.28
CA ALA A 29 -13.28 -13.65 4.44
C ALA A 29 -13.28 -13.01 5.84
N GLU A 30 -13.05 -13.81 6.90
CA GLU A 30 -12.94 -13.28 8.27
C GLU A 30 -11.72 -12.39 8.44
N ALA A 31 -10.55 -12.80 7.92
CA ALA A 31 -9.31 -12.02 7.99
C ALA A 31 -9.44 -10.65 7.26
N ILE A 32 -10.12 -10.62 6.11
CA ILE A 32 -10.38 -9.38 5.34
C ILE A 32 -11.33 -8.45 6.10
N VAL A 33 -12.45 -8.96 6.61
CA VAL A 33 -13.45 -8.13 7.28
C VAL A 33 -12.92 -7.57 8.60
N ARG A 34 -12.18 -8.37 9.36
CA ARG A 34 -11.58 -7.94 10.64
C ARG A 34 -10.36 -7.06 10.46
N GLY A 35 -9.53 -7.33 9.46
CA GLY A 35 -8.30 -6.60 9.15
C GLY A 35 -7.14 -6.81 10.11
N ILE A 36 -7.40 -7.17 11.37
CA ILE A 36 -6.40 -7.41 12.42
C ILE A 36 -6.86 -8.55 13.35
N ALA A 37 -5.93 -9.31 13.89
CA ALA A 37 -6.21 -10.39 14.83
C ALA A 37 -6.56 -9.87 16.24
N LYS A 38 -7.22 -10.71 17.07
CA LYS A 38 -7.63 -10.35 18.44
C LYS A 38 -6.47 -10.02 19.38
N ASP A 39 -5.30 -10.58 19.12
CA ASP A 39 -4.07 -10.31 19.87
C ASP A 39 -3.30 -9.07 19.34
N GLY A 40 -3.89 -8.34 18.38
CA GLY A 40 -3.26 -7.22 17.71
C GLY A 40 -2.20 -7.61 16.68
N GLY A 41 -2.03 -8.92 16.42
CA GLY A 41 -1.17 -9.44 15.36
C GLY A 41 -1.78 -9.27 13.97
N LEU A 42 -0.96 -9.43 12.94
CA LEU A 42 -1.38 -9.30 11.56
C LEU A 42 -1.70 -10.68 10.98
N PHE A 43 -2.72 -10.76 10.14
CA PHE A 43 -3.03 -12.00 9.44
C PHE A 43 -2.00 -12.31 8.35
N VAL A 44 -1.49 -13.54 8.35
CA VAL A 44 -0.61 -14.11 7.33
C VAL A 44 -1.19 -15.43 6.81
N PRO A 45 -0.98 -15.81 5.53
CA PRO A 45 -1.44 -17.10 5.02
C PRO A 45 -0.64 -18.23 5.67
N GLU A 46 -1.25 -19.40 5.85
CA GLU A 46 -0.56 -20.59 6.40
C GLU A 46 0.52 -21.13 5.47
N SER A 47 0.38 -20.90 4.15
CA SER A 47 1.36 -21.34 3.14
C SER A 47 1.41 -20.37 1.96
N PHE A 48 2.44 -20.53 1.14
CA PHE A 48 2.59 -19.80 -0.13
C PHE A 48 2.36 -20.76 -1.30
N PRO A 49 1.37 -20.50 -2.17
CA PRO A 49 1.13 -21.35 -3.34
C PRO A 49 2.24 -21.15 -4.39
N ASN A 50 2.86 -22.24 -4.87
CA ASN A 50 3.81 -22.15 -5.98
C ASN A 50 3.04 -21.98 -7.30
N LEU A 51 3.11 -20.78 -7.89
CA LEU A 51 2.37 -20.43 -9.11
C LEU A 51 3.25 -20.10 -10.31
N TYR A 52 4.47 -19.62 -10.09
CA TYR A 52 5.34 -19.19 -11.19
C TYR A 52 5.53 -20.29 -12.23
N SER A 53 5.78 -21.52 -11.81
CA SER A 53 5.98 -22.67 -12.71
C SER A 53 4.81 -22.94 -13.68
N LYS A 54 3.59 -22.55 -13.29
CA LYS A 54 2.38 -22.69 -14.12
C LYS A 54 2.15 -21.42 -14.96
N LEU A 55 2.29 -20.24 -14.35
CA LEU A 55 2.00 -18.98 -15.01
C LEU A 55 3.01 -18.63 -16.10
N LYS A 56 4.27 -19.07 -15.98
CA LYS A 56 5.31 -18.84 -16.99
C LYS A 56 5.01 -19.45 -18.36
N GLU A 57 4.17 -20.47 -18.42
CA GLU A 57 3.77 -21.13 -19.69
C GLU A 57 2.60 -20.39 -20.37
N GLU A 58 1.95 -19.47 -19.67
CA GLU A 58 0.79 -18.74 -20.18
C GLU A 58 1.24 -17.44 -20.87
N LYS A 59 0.68 -17.20 -22.07
CA LYS A 59 1.00 -16.02 -22.88
C LYS A 59 -0.15 -15.01 -22.84
N ASN A 60 0.19 -13.72 -22.95
CA ASN A 60 -0.77 -12.62 -23.11
C ASN A 60 -1.84 -12.55 -22.00
N LEU A 61 -1.46 -12.86 -20.75
CA LEU A 61 -2.37 -12.67 -19.61
C LEU A 61 -2.65 -11.19 -19.41
N SER A 62 -3.93 -10.82 -19.41
CA SER A 62 -4.35 -9.50 -18.95
C SER A 62 -4.04 -9.33 -17.46
N TYR A 63 -3.93 -8.08 -16.99
CA TYR A 63 -3.77 -7.82 -15.54
C TYR A 63 -4.92 -8.43 -14.72
N VAL A 64 -6.16 -8.35 -15.22
CA VAL A 64 -7.36 -8.90 -14.58
C VAL A 64 -7.30 -10.42 -14.47
N ASP A 65 -6.90 -11.13 -15.55
CA ASP A 65 -6.76 -12.58 -15.53
C ASP A 65 -5.66 -13.05 -14.59
N LEU A 66 -4.50 -12.37 -14.62
CA LEU A 66 -3.40 -12.65 -13.72
C LEU A 66 -3.79 -12.40 -12.26
N ALA A 67 -4.51 -11.32 -11.99
CA ALA A 67 -5.03 -11.01 -10.66
C ALA A 67 -5.94 -12.14 -10.14
N TYR A 68 -6.84 -12.64 -10.97
CA TYR A 68 -7.68 -13.77 -10.57
C TYR A 68 -6.86 -15.04 -10.27
N LYS A 69 -5.90 -15.38 -11.12
CA LYS A 69 -5.05 -16.57 -10.92
C LYS A 69 -4.25 -16.52 -9.61
N ILE A 70 -3.79 -15.36 -9.22
CA ILE A 70 -3.02 -15.15 -7.98
C ILE A 70 -3.93 -15.03 -6.77
N ILE A 71 -4.89 -14.11 -6.79
CA ILE A 71 -5.74 -13.78 -5.64
C ILE A 71 -6.64 -14.98 -5.25
N SER A 72 -7.13 -15.76 -6.21
CA SER A 72 -7.96 -16.93 -5.94
C SER A 72 -7.24 -18.03 -5.14
N LYS A 73 -5.91 -18.01 -5.06
CA LYS A 73 -5.14 -18.95 -4.24
C LYS A 73 -5.08 -18.58 -2.76
N TYR A 74 -5.38 -17.33 -2.45
CA TYR A 74 -5.45 -16.83 -1.07
C TYR A 74 -6.87 -16.73 -0.55
N PHE A 75 -7.84 -16.35 -1.38
CA PHE A 75 -9.23 -16.10 -0.97
C PHE A 75 -10.13 -17.21 -1.45
N THR A 76 -9.87 -18.42 -0.93
CA THR A 76 -10.46 -19.70 -1.39
C THR A 76 -11.89 -19.94 -0.86
N ASP A 77 -12.29 -19.26 0.19
CA ASP A 77 -13.63 -19.31 0.81
C ASP A 77 -14.62 -18.29 0.20
N ILE A 78 -14.14 -17.44 -0.72
CA ILE A 78 -14.99 -16.56 -1.53
C ILE A 78 -15.32 -17.29 -2.85
N LYS A 79 -16.62 -17.34 -3.21
CA LYS A 79 -17.06 -18.01 -4.44
C LYS A 79 -16.30 -17.48 -5.66
N ALA A 80 -15.86 -18.39 -6.52
CA ALA A 80 -15.04 -18.06 -7.70
C ALA A 80 -15.68 -16.99 -8.61
N ALA A 81 -17.00 -17.04 -8.82
CA ALA A 81 -17.73 -16.05 -9.61
C ALA A 81 -17.70 -14.66 -8.92
N ASP A 82 -17.97 -14.63 -7.60
CA ASP A 82 -17.96 -13.39 -6.80
C ASP A 82 -16.56 -12.78 -6.78
N LEU A 83 -15.50 -13.59 -6.71
CA LEU A 83 -14.11 -13.11 -6.73
C LEU A 83 -13.69 -12.57 -8.09
N LYS A 84 -14.09 -13.23 -9.19
CA LYS A 84 -13.85 -12.74 -10.55
C LYS A 84 -14.50 -11.38 -10.79
N GLU A 85 -15.76 -11.25 -10.37
CA GLU A 85 -16.49 -9.99 -10.45
C GLU A 85 -15.82 -8.89 -9.61
N ALA A 86 -15.39 -9.21 -8.36
CA ALA A 86 -14.65 -8.27 -7.52
C ALA A 86 -13.37 -7.73 -8.18
N ILE A 87 -12.62 -8.59 -8.84
CA ILE A 87 -11.37 -8.24 -9.53
C ILE A 87 -11.66 -7.39 -10.78
N LYS A 88 -12.69 -7.77 -11.54
CA LYS A 88 -13.15 -7.01 -12.70
C LYS A 88 -13.60 -5.60 -12.30
N ASP A 89 -14.48 -5.48 -11.30
CA ASP A 89 -14.97 -4.19 -10.78
C ASP A 89 -13.83 -3.30 -10.27
N ALA A 90 -12.76 -3.91 -9.74
CA ALA A 90 -11.61 -3.19 -9.23
C ALA A 90 -10.70 -2.64 -10.33
N TYR A 91 -10.41 -3.44 -11.36
CA TYR A 91 -9.27 -3.16 -12.23
C TYR A 91 -9.64 -2.87 -13.69
N GLU A 92 -10.73 -3.43 -14.24
CA GLU A 92 -11.06 -3.27 -15.65
C GLU A 92 -11.30 -1.78 -15.99
N GLY A 93 -10.44 -1.21 -16.82
CA GLY A 93 -10.48 0.20 -17.21
C GLY A 93 -10.21 1.21 -16.08
N ARG A 94 -9.74 0.74 -14.90
CA ARG A 94 -9.51 1.60 -13.72
C ARG A 94 -8.08 1.59 -13.20
N PHE A 95 -7.34 0.52 -13.43
CA PHE A 95 -5.96 0.39 -12.98
C PHE A 95 -5.13 -0.32 -14.03
N ASP A 96 -4.01 0.28 -14.40
CA ASP A 96 -3.06 -0.28 -15.35
C ASP A 96 -1.64 -0.21 -14.78
N VAL A 97 -0.80 -1.11 -15.26
CA VAL A 97 0.63 -1.20 -14.89
C VAL A 97 1.45 -1.19 -16.17
N THR A 98 2.33 -0.21 -16.28
CA THR A 98 3.30 -0.16 -17.36
C THR A 98 4.72 -0.40 -16.83
N VAL A 99 5.59 -0.96 -17.68
CA VAL A 99 7.00 -1.14 -17.36
C VAL A 99 7.82 -0.40 -18.41
N ASN A 100 8.53 0.63 -17.95
CA ASN A 100 9.34 1.50 -18.78
C ASN A 100 10.79 1.51 -18.26
N ASN A 101 11.71 0.91 -19.03
CA ASN A 101 13.14 0.84 -18.67
C ASN A 101 13.41 0.35 -17.23
N GLY A 102 12.67 -0.67 -16.77
CA GLY A 102 12.80 -1.21 -15.41
C GLY A 102 11.95 -0.49 -14.35
N PHE A 103 11.37 0.67 -14.67
CA PHE A 103 10.38 1.32 -13.80
C PHE A 103 9.01 0.68 -14.00
N MET A 104 8.47 0.13 -12.95
CA MET A 104 7.10 -0.38 -12.89
C MET A 104 6.17 0.71 -12.40
N GLU A 105 5.47 1.37 -13.32
CA GLU A 105 4.59 2.49 -13.05
C GLU A 105 3.24 1.99 -12.52
N LEU A 106 2.94 2.31 -11.28
CA LEU A 106 1.77 1.85 -10.52
C LEU A 106 0.76 2.98 -10.27
N TYR A 107 0.78 4.05 -11.05
CA TYR A 107 0.05 5.28 -10.79
C TYR A 107 -0.91 5.70 -11.91
N HIS A 108 -1.22 4.81 -12.83
CA HIS A 108 -2.12 5.09 -13.97
C HIS A 108 -3.61 4.93 -13.65
N GLY A 109 -3.97 4.94 -12.37
CA GLY A 109 -5.35 4.87 -11.93
C GLY A 109 -5.93 6.22 -11.46
N PRO A 110 -7.13 6.20 -10.85
CA PRO A 110 -7.92 7.41 -10.58
C PRO A 110 -7.32 8.35 -9.53
N THR A 111 -6.37 7.93 -8.71
CA THR A 111 -5.74 8.78 -7.69
C THR A 111 -4.25 9.06 -7.94
N CYS A 112 -3.72 8.52 -9.04
CA CYS A 112 -2.34 8.69 -9.48
C CYS A 112 -1.30 8.17 -8.46
N ALA A 113 -1.60 7.04 -7.77
CA ALA A 113 -0.70 6.41 -6.81
C ALA A 113 -0.94 4.90 -6.70
N PHE A 114 0.12 4.12 -6.41
CA PHE A 114 0.11 2.64 -6.34
C PHE A 114 -0.92 2.05 -5.37
N LYS A 115 -1.37 2.83 -4.40
CA LYS A 115 -2.33 2.39 -3.37
C LYS A 115 -3.66 1.93 -3.97
N GLU A 116 -3.92 2.33 -5.20
CA GLU A 116 -5.10 1.91 -5.98
C GLU A 116 -5.13 0.41 -6.25
N ALA A 117 -4.00 -0.22 -6.53
CA ALA A 117 -3.91 -1.67 -6.72
C ALA A 117 -4.57 -2.44 -5.56
N ALA A 118 -4.49 -1.89 -4.35
CA ALA A 118 -5.09 -2.49 -3.16
C ALA A 118 -6.44 -1.89 -2.81
N LEU A 119 -6.62 -0.57 -2.93
CA LEU A 119 -7.80 0.13 -2.43
C LEU A 119 -8.98 0.17 -3.41
N LEU A 120 -8.76 -0.12 -4.69
CA LEU A 120 -9.86 -0.41 -5.62
C LEU A 120 -10.43 -1.83 -5.40
N PHE A 121 -9.56 -2.77 -5.04
CA PHE A 121 -9.96 -4.17 -4.82
C PHE A 121 -10.56 -4.42 -3.43
N LEU A 122 -10.01 -3.83 -2.36
CA LEU A 122 -10.44 -4.08 -0.98
C LEU A 122 -11.96 -3.93 -0.77
N PRO A 123 -12.63 -2.85 -1.19
CA PRO A 123 -14.08 -2.72 -1.02
C PRO A 123 -14.86 -3.82 -1.74
N GLN A 124 -14.42 -4.19 -2.94
CA GLN A 124 -15.08 -5.22 -3.75
C GLN A 124 -14.99 -6.61 -3.10
N VAL A 125 -13.80 -6.98 -2.61
CA VAL A 125 -13.61 -8.25 -1.92
C VAL A 125 -14.25 -8.24 -0.53
N MET A 126 -14.20 -7.11 0.20
CA MET A 126 -14.78 -7.00 1.55
C MET A 126 -16.30 -7.09 1.51
N LYS A 127 -16.97 -6.52 0.48
CA LYS A 127 -18.43 -6.68 0.26
C LYS A 127 -18.80 -8.17 0.14
N ARG A 128 -18.02 -8.94 -0.61
CA ARG A 128 -18.24 -10.38 -0.82
C ARG A 128 -17.85 -11.22 0.39
N ALA A 129 -16.78 -10.84 1.08
CA ALA A 129 -16.35 -11.46 2.32
C ALA A 129 -17.41 -11.30 3.43
N LYS A 130 -17.97 -10.10 3.63
CA LYS A 130 -19.10 -9.86 4.55
C LYS A 130 -20.26 -10.80 4.28
N LYS A 131 -20.66 -10.93 3.01
CA LYS A 131 -21.74 -11.83 2.58
C LYS A 131 -21.40 -13.29 2.92
N ALA A 132 -20.15 -13.72 2.70
CA ALA A 132 -19.71 -15.08 2.95
C ALA A 132 -19.79 -15.46 4.44
N ILE A 133 -19.48 -14.53 5.36
CA ILE A 133 -19.52 -14.77 6.82
C ILE A 133 -20.78 -14.24 7.50
N GLY A 134 -21.78 -13.76 6.73
CA GLY A 134 -23.08 -13.37 7.25
C GLY A 134 -23.13 -12.05 8.04
N VAL A 135 -22.14 -11.16 7.87
CA VAL A 135 -22.12 -9.81 8.47
C VAL A 135 -23.13 -8.92 7.75
N LYS A 136 -24.12 -8.42 8.46
CA LYS A 136 -25.21 -7.59 7.95
C LYS A 136 -25.00 -6.10 8.18
N GLU A 137 -24.26 -5.74 9.22
CA GLU A 137 -24.00 -4.38 9.64
C GLU A 137 -23.30 -3.59 8.53
N GLU A 138 -23.59 -2.29 8.44
CA GLU A 138 -22.85 -1.38 7.56
C GLU A 138 -21.44 -1.12 8.13
N VAL A 139 -20.42 -1.28 7.30
CA VAL A 139 -19.03 -1.08 7.74
C VAL A 139 -18.63 0.37 7.57
N VAL A 140 -18.21 1.00 8.65
CA VAL A 140 -17.64 2.36 8.62
C VAL A 140 -16.12 2.25 8.55
N ILE A 141 -15.59 2.58 7.38
CA ILE A 141 -14.14 2.68 7.16
C ILE A 141 -13.67 4.02 7.71
N LEU A 142 -12.83 3.96 8.74
CA LEU A 142 -12.29 5.14 9.39
C LEU A 142 -10.79 5.23 9.16
N THR A 143 -10.31 6.37 8.64
CA THR A 143 -8.92 6.55 8.26
C THR A 143 -8.43 7.95 8.61
N ALA A 144 -7.28 8.06 9.28
CA ALA A 144 -6.46 9.27 9.29
C ALA A 144 -5.43 9.19 8.16
N THR A 145 -5.21 10.29 7.44
CA THR A 145 -4.32 10.30 6.29
C THR A 145 -3.44 11.55 6.21
N SER A 146 -2.24 11.36 5.68
CA SER A 146 -1.36 12.44 5.20
C SER A 146 -1.56 12.73 3.70
N GLY A 147 -2.59 12.14 3.04
CA GLY A 147 -2.93 12.41 1.64
C GLY A 147 -3.37 11.15 0.86
N ASP A 148 -2.45 10.42 0.26
CA ASP A 148 -2.73 9.39 -0.74
C ASP A 148 -3.62 8.23 -0.28
N THR A 149 -3.41 7.72 0.95
CA THR A 149 -4.21 6.60 1.47
C THR A 149 -5.68 6.99 1.64
N GLY A 150 -5.93 8.20 2.16
CA GLY A 150 -7.29 8.71 2.32
C GLY A 150 -7.98 8.88 0.98
N LYS A 151 -7.33 9.53 0.01
CA LYS A 151 -7.89 9.69 -1.34
C LYS A 151 -8.17 8.35 -2.02
N ALA A 152 -7.24 7.39 -1.93
CA ALA A 152 -7.44 6.08 -2.54
C ALA A 152 -8.57 5.28 -1.84
N ALA A 153 -8.73 5.41 -0.51
CA ALA A 153 -9.85 4.80 0.21
C ALA A 153 -11.20 5.42 -0.21
N LEU A 154 -11.27 6.76 -0.29
CA LEU A 154 -12.47 7.46 -0.75
C LEU A 154 -12.89 7.01 -2.16
N GLU A 155 -11.92 6.91 -3.07
CA GLU A 155 -12.17 6.51 -4.46
C GLU A 155 -12.57 5.04 -4.59
N GLY A 156 -11.91 4.15 -3.86
CA GLY A 156 -12.18 2.72 -3.92
C GLY A 156 -13.54 2.33 -3.33
N PHE A 157 -13.92 2.95 -2.22
CA PHE A 157 -15.20 2.67 -1.53
C PHE A 157 -16.37 3.54 -2.01
N LYS A 158 -16.13 4.51 -2.92
CA LYS A 158 -17.16 5.38 -3.47
C LYS A 158 -18.35 4.55 -3.96
N ASP A 159 -19.54 4.85 -3.41
CA ASP A 159 -20.83 4.25 -3.77
C ASP A 159 -20.87 2.70 -3.70
N VAL A 160 -19.99 2.08 -2.90
CA VAL A 160 -20.05 0.64 -2.63
C VAL A 160 -21.04 0.37 -1.50
N ASP A 161 -22.08 -0.41 -1.79
CA ASP A 161 -23.14 -0.73 -0.84
C ASP A 161 -22.64 -1.42 0.41
N GLY A 162 -23.18 -1.05 1.57
CA GLY A 162 -22.85 -1.62 2.88
C GLY A 162 -21.59 -1.04 3.49
N PHE A 163 -21.10 0.09 2.96
CA PHE A 163 -19.94 0.81 3.48
C PHE A 163 -20.21 2.31 3.61
N LYS A 164 -19.64 2.90 4.65
CA LYS A 164 -19.42 4.34 4.79
C LYS A 164 -17.94 4.60 4.97
N VAL A 165 -17.43 5.67 4.40
CA VAL A 165 -16.01 6.05 4.52
C VAL A 165 -15.88 7.41 5.14
N VAL A 166 -15.09 7.50 6.19
CA VAL A 166 -14.76 8.75 6.86
C VAL A 166 -13.24 8.92 6.89
N VAL A 167 -12.78 10.00 6.29
CA VAL A 167 -11.36 10.35 6.25
C VAL A 167 -11.14 11.61 7.06
N TYR A 168 -10.19 11.55 8.00
CA TYR A 168 -9.66 12.71 8.71
C TYR A 168 -8.29 13.06 8.17
N TYR A 169 -8.04 14.35 7.94
CA TYR A 169 -6.73 14.85 7.54
C TYR A 169 -6.39 16.14 8.30
N PRO A 170 -5.11 16.42 8.56
CA PRO A 170 -4.70 17.66 9.21
C PRO A 170 -4.93 18.86 8.28
N ASN A 171 -5.62 19.88 8.76
CA ASN A 171 -6.10 21.03 7.97
C ASN A 171 -5.00 21.76 7.17
N ASN A 172 -3.76 21.74 7.66
CA ASN A 172 -2.60 22.34 6.99
C ASN A 172 -1.43 21.34 6.84
N GLY A 173 -1.71 20.03 6.84
CA GLY A 173 -0.70 18.97 6.87
C GLY A 173 -0.70 18.04 5.64
N VAL A 174 -1.36 18.45 4.56
CA VAL A 174 -1.37 17.74 3.26
C VAL A 174 -1.09 18.74 2.14
N SER A 175 -0.57 18.26 0.99
CA SER A 175 -0.37 19.18 -0.14
C SER A 175 -1.71 19.74 -0.66
N PRO A 176 -1.73 20.97 -1.22
CA PRO A 176 -2.95 21.55 -1.81
C PRO A 176 -3.61 20.64 -2.86
N ILE A 177 -2.82 19.90 -3.63
CA ILE A 177 -3.33 18.92 -4.62
C ILE A 177 -4.05 17.78 -3.90
N GLN A 178 -3.45 17.18 -2.88
CA GLN A 178 -4.06 16.09 -2.12
C GLN A 178 -5.30 16.56 -1.36
N GLN A 179 -5.25 17.75 -0.76
CA GLN A 179 -6.40 18.36 -0.10
C GLN A 179 -7.55 18.56 -1.09
N ARG A 180 -7.27 19.08 -2.28
CA ARG A 180 -8.29 19.29 -3.30
C ARG A 180 -8.87 17.97 -3.80
N GLN A 181 -8.03 16.95 -4.03
CA GLN A 181 -8.50 15.61 -4.40
C GLN A 181 -9.48 15.02 -3.37
N MET A 182 -9.24 15.22 -2.07
CA MET A 182 -10.12 14.73 -1.00
C MET A 182 -11.37 15.61 -0.84
N SER A 183 -11.21 16.92 -0.79
CA SER A 183 -12.33 17.86 -0.53
C SER A 183 -13.35 17.93 -1.67
N THR A 184 -12.96 17.55 -2.89
CA THR A 184 -13.84 17.46 -4.06
C THR A 184 -14.38 16.04 -4.31
N GLN A 185 -14.05 15.07 -3.45
CA GLN A 185 -14.47 13.67 -3.62
C GLN A 185 -15.99 13.58 -3.72
N GLU A 186 -16.46 12.85 -4.72
CA GLU A 186 -17.85 12.49 -4.92
C GLU A 186 -18.19 11.14 -4.32
N GLY A 187 -19.46 10.91 -4.06
CA GLY A 187 -20.01 9.66 -3.53
C GLY A 187 -21.00 9.92 -2.40
N ASN A 188 -22.03 9.09 -2.31
CA ASN A 188 -23.09 9.24 -1.32
C ASN A 188 -22.70 8.67 0.05
N ASN A 189 -21.69 7.82 0.07
CA ASN A 189 -21.23 7.07 1.23
C ASN A 189 -19.84 7.52 1.74
N VAL A 190 -19.34 8.67 1.29
CA VAL A 190 -18.02 9.18 1.66
C VAL A 190 -18.12 10.53 2.38
N LYS A 191 -17.26 10.72 3.37
CA LYS A 191 -17.14 11.97 4.12
C LYS A 191 -15.70 12.27 4.44
N VAL A 192 -15.32 13.54 4.33
CA VAL A 192 -13.97 14.01 4.65
C VAL A 192 -14.09 15.14 5.66
N PHE A 193 -13.27 15.07 6.70
CA PHE A 193 -13.15 16.08 7.75
C PHE A 193 -11.72 16.57 7.86
N ALA A 194 -11.53 17.87 7.80
CA ALA A 194 -10.29 18.50 8.20
C ALA A 194 -10.22 18.60 9.73
N ILE A 195 -9.05 18.37 10.32
CA ILE A 195 -8.83 18.44 11.77
C ILE A 195 -7.82 19.53 12.10
N ASN A 196 -8.17 20.39 13.01
CA ASN A 196 -7.23 21.34 13.59
C ASN A 196 -6.19 20.59 14.42
N GLY A 197 -4.96 20.50 13.90
CA GLY A 197 -3.85 19.74 14.45
C GLY A 197 -2.96 19.17 13.36
N ASN A 198 -2.03 18.32 13.76
CA ASN A 198 -1.13 17.62 12.86
C ASN A 198 -1.63 16.19 12.56
N PHE A 199 -0.86 15.45 11.75
CA PHE A 199 -1.21 14.06 11.37
C PHE A 199 -1.29 13.14 12.59
N ASP A 200 -0.42 13.30 13.58
CA ASP A 200 -0.42 12.47 14.80
C ASP A 200 -1.69 12.67 15.62
N ASN A 201 -2.22 13.91 15.66
CA ASN A 201 -3.50 14.19 16.31
C ASN A 201 -4.65 13.45 15.62
N ALA A 202 -4.73 13.52 14.29
CA ALA A 202 -5.75 12.80 13.53
C ALA A 202 -5.63 11.27 13.70
N GLN A 203 -4.40 10.74 13.69
CA GLN A 203 -4.14 9.31 13.88
C GLN A 203 -4.49 8.84 15.31
N THR A 204 -4.15 9.65 16.32
CA THR A 204 -4.47 9.36 17.72
C THR A 204 -5.98 9.36 17.94
N GLY A 205 -6.71 10.34 17.44
CA GLY A 205 -8.18 10.39 17.54
C GLY A 205 -8.85 9.18 16.87
N VAL A 206 -8.35 8.73 15.71
CA VAL A 206 -8.84 7.49 15.08
C VAL A 206 -8.56 6.28 15.96
N LYS A 207 -7.36 6.16 16.56
CA LYS A 207 -7.02 5.05 17.48
C LYS A 207 -7.91 5.04 18.73
N GLU A 208 -8.19 6.21 19.30
CA GLU A 208 -9.10 6.35 20.45
C GLU A 208 -10.52 5.92 20.10
N ILE A 209 -11.03 6.27 18.91
CA ILE A 209 -12.34 5.80 18.43
C ILE A 209 -12.37 4.28 18.30
N PHE A 210 -11.33 3.66 17.75
CA PHE A 210 -11.21 2.20 17.65
C PHE A 210 -11.02 1.51 19.01
N GLY A 211 -10.41 2.17 19.99
CA GLY A 211 -10.16 1.64 21.33
C GLY A 211 -11.36 1.71 22.27
N ASP A 212 -12.40 2.50 21.94
CA ASP A 212 -13.55 2.72 22.79
C ASP A 212 -14.62 1.65 22.60
N GLU A 213 -14.66 0.68 23.52
CA GLU A 213 -15.61 -0.44 23.46
C GLU A 213 -17.06 -0.02 23.66
N GLU A 214 -17.34 1.01 24.48
CA GLU A 214 -18.71 1.51 24.69
C GLU A 214 -19.23 2.21 23.42
N PHE A 215 -18.36 2.99 22.81
CA PHE A 215 -18.68 3.64 21.55
C PHE A 215 -18.94 2.61 20.43
N LYS A 216 -18.12 1.57 20.32
CA LYS A 216 -18.33 0.48 19.34
C LYS A 216 -19.65 -0.25 19.58
N LYS A 217 -20.03 -0.52 20.84
CA LYS A 217 -21.32 -1.11 21.18
C LYS A 217 -22.48 -0.18 20.79
N SER A 218 -22.33 1.12 21.01
CA SER A 218 -23.32 2.12 20.59
C SER A 218 -23.48 2.17 19.06
N LEU A 219 -22.40 2.07 18.31
CA LEU A 219 -22.45 1.98 16.84
C LEU A 219 -23.10 0.68 16.38
N LEU A 220 -22.76 -0.44 17.00
CA LEU A 220 -23.33 -1.75 16.68
C LEU A 220 -24.87 -1.77 16.90
N SER A 221 -25.36 -1.15 17.98
CA SER A 221 -26.81 -1.03 18.23
C SER A 221 -27.56 -0.21 17.14
N LYS A 222 -26.83 0.59 16.37
CA LYS A 222 -27.33 1.35 15.21
C LYS A 222 -27.07 0.65 13.87
N GLY A 223 -26.54 -0.57 13.89
CA GLY A 223 -26.22 -1.35 12.69
C GLY A 223 -24.89 -1.01 12.04
N TYR A 224 -23.95 -0.37 12.75
CA TYR A 224 -22.63 -0.02 12.24
C TYR A 224 -21.52 -0.80 12.93
N ILE A 225 -20.51 -1.22 12.18
CA ILE A 225 -19.23 -1.73 12.69
C ILE A 225 -18.06 -0.91 12.14
N LEU A 226 -17.06 -0.66 12.96
CA LEU A 226 -15.85 0.03 12.54
C LEU A 226 -14.87 -0.92 11.86
N SER A 227 -14.28 -0.48 10.78
CA SER A 227 -13.14 -1.14 10.14
C SER A 227 -12.16 -0.09 9.58
N SER A 228 -10.98 -0.54 9.21
CA SER A 228 -9.94 0.33 8.68
C SER A 228 -9.47 -0.12 7.31
N ALA A 229 -9.20 0.86 6.44
CA ALA A 229 -8.53 0.65 5.15
C ALA A 229 -7.00 0.69 5.26
N ASN A 230 -6.41 0.42 6.42
CA ASN A 230 -4.97 0.46 6.66
C ASN A 230 -4.22 -0.62 5.87
N SER A 231 -2.92 -0.38 5.63
CA SER A 231 -2.05 -1.30 4.87
C SER A 231 -1.86 -2.67 5.52
N ILE A 232 -2.22 -2.81 6.79
CA ILE A 232 -2.13 -4.08 7.53
C ILE A 232 -3.21 -5.10 7.15
N ASN A 233 -4.31 -4.69 6.52
CA ASN A 233 -5.34 -5.61 6.08
C ASN A 233 -4.79 -6.56 5.00
N ILE A 234 -4.99 -7.88 5.17
CA ILE A 234 -4.51 -8.88 4.20
C ILE A 234 -5.17 -8.69 2.81
N GLY A 235 -6.39 -8.17 2.75
CA GLY A 235 -7.07 -7.80 1.52
C GLY A 235 -6.40 -6.64 0.77
N ARG A 236 -5.45 -5.93 1.41
CA ARG A 236 -4.59 -4.94 0.77
C ARG A 236 -3.22 -5.49 0.38
N LEU A 237 -2.73 -6.49 1.08
CA LEU A 237 -1.41 -7.07 0.79
C LEU A 237 -1.45 -7.99 -0.43
N VAL A 238 -2.39 -8.93 -0.45
CA VAL A 238 -2.48 -9.95 -1.51
C VAL A 238 -2.58 -9.37 -2.93
N PRO A 239 -3.43 -8.36 -3.22
CA PRO A 239 -3.51 -7.82 -4.58
C PRO A 239 -2.21 -7.15 -5.06
N GLN A 240 -1.32 -6.75 -4.15
CA GLN A 240 -0.03 -6.16 -4.53
C GLN A 240 0.96 -7.20 -5.06
N ILE A 241 0.76 -8.48 -4.82
CA ILE A 241 1.58 -9.56 -5.40
C ILE A 241 1.45 -9.56 -6.93
N VAL A 242 0.27 -9.21 -7.44
CA VAL A 242 -0.09 -9.30 -8.87
C VAL A 242 0.84 -8.48 -9.75
N TYR A 243 1.11 -7.22 -9.38
CA TYR A 243 1.91 -6.35 -10.22
C TYR A 243 3.39 -6.75 -10.27
N TYR A 244 3.91 -7.52 -9.31
CA TYR A 244 5.27 -8.08 -9.39
C TYR A 244 5.37 -9.20 -10.41
N PHE A 245 4.39 -10.10 -10.45
CA PHE A 245 4.29 -11.10 -11.51
C PHE A 245 4.09 -10.44 -12.87
N TYR A 246 3.18 -9.45 -12.94
CA TYR A 246 2.91 -8.73 -14.18
C TYR A 246 4.15 -7.99 -14.70
N GLY A 247 4.83 -7.25 -13.84
CA GLY A 247 6.06 -6.53 -14.17
C GLY A 247 7.18 -7.45 -14.65
N TYR A 248 7.35 -8.60 -13.98
CA TYR A 248 8.30 -9.61 -14.41
C TYR A 248 7.98 -10.14 -15.82
N PHE A 249 6.73 -10.52 -16.07
CA PHE A 249 6.31 -10.99 -17.39
C PHE A 249 6.43 -9.90 -18.47
N LYS A 250 6.22 -8.63 -18.11
CA LYS A 250 6.46 -7.51 -19.05
C LYS A 250 7.94 -7.35 -19.39
N LEU A 251 8.86 -7.54 -18.46
CA LEU A 251 10.30 -7.56 -18.79
C LEU A 251 10.66 -8.71 -19.74
N VAL A 252 10.06 -9.89 -19.56
CA VAL A 252 10.23 -11.04 -20.48
C VAL A 252 9.64 -10.71 -21.85
N GLU A 253 8.42 -10.18 -21.92
CA GLU A 253 7.74 -9.79 -23.16
C GLU A 253 8.54 -8.74 -23.95
N GLN A 254 9.16 -7.80 -23.25
CA GLN A 254 10.01 -6.75 -23.83
C GLN A 254 11.41 -7.25 -24.24
N GLY A 255 11.74 -8.53 -23.97
CA GLY A 255 13.06 -9.11 -24.25
C GLY A 255 14.18 -8.52 -23.39
N LYS A 256 13.85 -7.94 -22.23
CA LYS A 256 14.83 -7.40 -21.28
C LYS A 256 15.45 -8.49 -20.42
N ILE A 257 14.74 -9.59 -20.23
CA ILE A 257 15.17 -10.80 -19.52
C ILE A 257 14.64 -12.04 -20.25
N ASN A 258 15.27 -13.19 -20.01
CA ASN A 258 14.69 -14.47 -20.38
C ASN A 258 13.81 -15.02 -19.26
N GLN A 259 12.94 -15.93 -19.62
CA GLN A 259 12.11 -16.65 -18.66
C GLN A 259 12.97 -17.44 -17.66
N GLY A 260 12.89 -17.11 -16.39
CA GLY A 260 13.66 -17.73 -15.32
C GLY A 260 14.88 -16.92 -14.86
N ASP A 261 15.25 -15.86 -15.57
CA ASP A 261 16.31 -14.95 -15.12
C ASP A 261 15.92 -14.27 -13.81
N GLU A 262 16.86 -14.18 -12.87
CA GLU A 262 16.64 -13.46 -11.61
C GLU A 262 16.70 -11.96 -11.79
N ILE A 263 15.79 -11.25 -11.13
CA ILE A 263 15.76 -9.79 -11.08
C ILE A 263 15.98 -9.27 -9.67
N ASN A 264 16.44 -8.02 -9.55
CA ASN A 264 16.36 -7.25 -8.31
C ASN A 264 15.06 -6.44 -8.28
N VAL A 265 14.49 -6.26 -7.10
CA VAL A 265 13.29 -5.45 -6.90
C VAL A 265 13.62 -4.29 -5.96
N VAL A 266 13.33 -3.06 -6.39
CA VAL A 266 13.56 -1.84 -5.60
C VAL A 266 12.24 -1.21 -5.24
N VAL A 267 12.05 -0.89 -3.95
CA VAL A 267 10.78 -0.34 -3.47
C VAL A 267 11.02 0.86 -2.56
N PRO A 268 10.46 2.04 -2.89
CA PRO A 268 10.40 3.16 -1.95
C PRO A 268 9.47 2.76 -0.80
N THR A 269 10.03 2.60 0.40
CA THR A 269 9.39 1.84 1.46
C THR A 269 9.03 2.70 2.68
N GLY A 270 7.73 2.72 3.01
CA GLY A 270 7.21 3.21 4.28
C GLY A 270 6.69 2.04 5.13
N ASN A 271 5.37 1.75 5.06
CA ASN A 271 4.70 0.71 5.86
C ASN A 271 4.99 -0.75 5.45
N PHE A 272 6.00 -0.98 4.63
CA PHE A 272 6.50 -2.30 4.23
C PHE A 272 5.53 -3.18 3.42
N GLY A 273 4.32 -2.74 3.13
CA GLY A 273 3.32 -3.57 2.43
C GLY A 273 3.73 -3.92 1.00
N ASN A 274 4.21 -2.94 0.24
CA ASN A 274 4.61 -3.09 -1.15
C ASN A 274 5.80 -4.06 -1.29
N ILE A 275 6.91 -3.83 -0.58
CA ILE A 275 8.08 -4.71 -0.65
C ILE A 275 7.80 -6.11 -0.08
N LEU A 276 6.93 -6.24 0.93
CA LEU A 276 6.49 -7.53 1.43
C LEU A 276 5.68 -8.31 0.38
N ALA A 277 4.92 -7.63 -0.46
CA ALA A 277 4.21 -8.29 -1.57
C ALA A 277 5.20 -8.86 -2.61
N SER A 278 6.34 -8.21 -2.86
CA SER A 278 7.40 -8.79 -3.70
C SER A 278 8.04 -10.01 -3.03
N TYR A 279 8.24 -9.98 -1.71
CA TYR A 279 8.70 -11.15 -0.97
C TYR A 279 7.71 -12.32 -1.10
N TYR A 280 6.40 -12.05 -0.99
CA TYR A 280 5.38 -13.09 -1.21
C TYR A 280 5.42 -13.62 -2.65
N ALA A 281 5.64 -12.76 -3.65
CA ALA A 281 5.81 -13.19 -5.04
C ALA A 281 7.01 -14.14 -5.19
N LYS A 282 8.15 -13.87 -4.52
CA LYS A 282 9.30 -14.80 -4.47
C LYS A 282 8.92 -16.13 -3.83
N GLN A 283 8.19 -16.12 -2.70
CA GLN A 283 7.73 -17.34 -2.05
C GLN A 283 6.76 -18.15 -2.95
N MET A 284 6.11 -17.50 -3.91
CA MET A 284 5.28 -18.13 -4.94
C MET A 284 6.08 -18.58 -6.17
N GLY A 285 7.41 -18.50 -6.10
CA GLY A 285 8.36 -18.99 -7.09
C GLY A 285 8.85 -17.95 -8.11
N LEU A 286 8.43 -16.66 -8.01
CA LEU A 286 8.92 -15.62 -8.92
C LEU A 286 10.44 -15.43 -8.73
N PRO A 287 11.26 -15.43 -9.82
CA PRO A 287 12.71 -15.34 -9.72
C PRO A 287 13.17 -13.94 -9.28
N ILE A 288 13.24 -13.72 -7.98
CA ILE A 288 13.75 -12.47 -7.37
C ILE A 288 15.02 -12.79 -6.60
N ASN A 289 16.12 -12.12 -6.95
CA ASN A 289 17.40 -12.24 -6.27
C ASN A 289 17.41 -11.42 -4.96
N LYS A 290 17.21 -10.10 -5.06
CA LYS A 290 17.36 -9.16 -3.94
C LYS A 290 16.18 -8.22 -3.82
N PHE A 291 15.79 -7.90 -2.58
CA PHE A 291 14.84 -6.84 -2.25
C PHE A 291 15.61 -5.62 -1.77
N ILE A 292 15.53 -4.53 -2.49
CA ILE A 292 16.21 -3.27 -2.17
C ILE A 292 15.17 -2.33 -1.52
N CYS A 293 15.28 -2.21 -0.20
CA CYS A 293 14.42 -1.40 0.64
C CYS A 293 14.97 0.02 0.70
N ALA A 294 14.35 0.92 -0.06
CA ALA A 294 14.76 2.31 -0.12
C ALA A 294 14.02 3.16 0.93
N SER A 295 14.78 3.89 1.76
CA SER A 295 14.28 4.84 2.74
C SER A 295 14.59 6.29 2.30
N ASN A 296 13.80 7.26 2.78
CA ASN A 296 14.21 8.66 2.80
C ASN A 296 15.02 8.96 4.08
N ASP A 297 15.11 10.22 4.50
CA ASP A 297 15.81 10.60 5.73
C ASP A 297 15.24 9.92 6.98
N ASN A 298 13.99 9.45 6.96
CA ASN A 298 13.41 8.59 7.99
C ASN A 298 13.86 7.12 7.81
N LYS A 299 15.13 6.86 8.01
CA LYS A 299 15.84 5.62 7.65
C LYS A 299 15.76 4.48 8.66
N VAL A 300 14.66 4.37 9.41
CA VAL A 300 14.49 3.31 10.42
C VAL A 300 14.63 1.90 9.86
N LEU A 301 14.11 1.65 8.65
CA LEU A 301 14.23 0.37 7.96
C LEU A 301 15.66 0.10 7.49
N THR A 302 16.34 1.11 6.96
CA THR A 302 17.76 1.02 6.58
C THR A 302 18.61 0.58 7.77
N ASP A 303 18.46 1.25 8.91
CA ASP A 303 19.22 0.93 10.12
C ASP A 303 18.87 -0.47 10.63
N PHE A 304 17.59 -0.86 10.60
CA PHE A 304 17.16 -2.21 10.94
C PHE A 304 17.83 -3.29 10.07
N PHE A 305 17.78 -3.15 8.74
CA PHE A 305 18.39 -4.14 7.84
C PHE A 305 19.92 -4.20 7.96
N ARG A 306 20.57 -3.12 8.37
CA ARG A 306 22.01 -3.09 8.61
C ARG A 306 22.40 -3.71 9.96
N THR A 307 21.67 -3.43 11.01
CA THR A 307 22.09 -3.73 12.39
C THR A 307 21.29 -4.83 13.09
N GLY A 308 20.09 -5.18 12.58
CA GLY A 308 19.14 -6.04 13.29
C GLY A 308 18.42 -5.35 14.44
N THR A 309 18.64 -4.04 14.65
CA THR A 309 17.98 -3.24 15.68
C THR A 309 16.97 -2.31 15.04
N TYR A 310 15.72 -2.40 15.49
CA TYR A 310 14.66 -1.47 15.12
C TYR A 310 14.47 -0.45 16.24
N ASP A 311 14.71 0.84 15.94
CA ASP A 311 14.62 1.92 16.91
C ASP A 311 13.72 3.05 16.38
N LYS A 312 12.58 3.29 17.04
CA LYS A 312 11.65 4.40 16.74
C LYS A 312 11.89 5.65 17.58
N LYS A 313 12.86 5.66 18.49
CA LYS A 313 13.20 6.78 19.39
C LYS A 313 14.01 7.84 18.63
N ARG A 314 13.38 8.45 17.65
CA ARG A 314 13.95 9.51 16.81
C ARG A 314 12.87 10.49 16.40
N GLU A 315 13.27 11.68 16.02
CA GLU A 315 12.35 12.67 15.48
C GLU A 315 11.91 12.28 14.07
N LEU A 316 10.64 12.52 13.76
CA LEU A 316 10.11 12.38 12.41
C LEU A 316 10.55 13.58 11.56
N ILE A 317 11.20 13.31 10.46
CA ILE A 317 11.62 14.31 9.48
C ILE A 317 10.55 14.40 8.39
N LEU A 318 9.98 15.59 8.19
CA LEU A 318 9.07 15.83 7.08
C LEU A 318 9.88 16.02 5.80
N THR A 319 9.63 15.17 4.81
CA THR A 319 10.36 15.16 3.55
C THR A 319 9.43 15.41 2.34
N GLU A 320 10.02 15.54 1.15
CA GLU A 320 9.28 15.65 -0.10
C GLU A 320 8.73 14.29 -0.61
N SER A 321 8.98 13.20 0.13
CA SER A 321 8.40 11.87 -0.12
C SER A 321 7.53 11.41 1.06
N PRO A 322 6.41 12.11 1.34
CA PRO A 322 5.68 12.00 2.62
C PRO A 322 5.06 10.62 2.89
N SER A 323 4.83 9.80 1.87
CA SER A 323 4.34 8.42 2.08
C SER A 323 5.36 7.50 2.74
N MET A 324 6.63 7.93 2.82
CA MET A 324 7.74 7.24 3.46
C MET A 324 8.12 7.85 4.82
N ASP A 325 7.48 8.96 5.23
CA ASP A 325 7.74 9.62 6.51
C ASP A 325 7.08 8.81 7.63
N ILE A 326 7.79 7.82 8.13
CA ILE A 326 7.32 6.89 9.18
C ILE A 326 8.42 6.59 10.19
N LEU A 327 8.02 6.35 11.43
CA LEU A 327 8.88 5.79 12.48
C LEU A 327 8.52 4.33 12.82
N VAL A 328 7.31 3.88 12.47
CA VAL A 328 6.86 2.51 12.67
C VAL A 328 6.37 1.94 11.34
N SER A 329 7.07 0.92 10.84
CA SER A 329 6.76 0.21 9.60
C SER A 329 5.91 -1.01 9.91
N SER A 330 4.59 -0.88 9.75
CA SER A 330 3.61 -1.81 10.32
C SER A 330 3.68 -3.24 9.75
N ASN A 331 3.92 -3.41 8.45
CA ASN A 331 3.94 -4.75 7.84
C ASN A 331 5.30 -5.47 8.00
N LEU A 332 6.31 -4.81 8.56
CA LEU A 332 7.58 -5.48 8.89
C LEU A 332 7.35 -6.65 9.88
N GLU A 333 6.32 -6.54 10.73
CA GLU A 333 5.90 -7.62 11.64
C GLU A 333 5.67 -8.96 10.91
N ARG A 334 5.15 -8.93 9.68
CA ARG A 334 4.96 -10.13 8.86
C ARG A 334 6.28 -10.75 8.41
N LEU A 335 7.28 -9.94 8.06
CA LEU A 335 8.62 -10.43 7.74
C LEU A 335 9.32 -11.00 8.97
N LEU A 336 9.18 -10.35 10.14
CA LEU A 336 9.71 -10.86 11.40
C LEU A 336 9.13 -12.22 11.76
N TYR A 337 7.84 -12.43 11.47
CA TYR A 337 7.17 -13.70 11.69
C TYR A 337 7.79 -14.82 10.83
N GLU A 338 8.05 -14.58 9.55
CA GLU A 338 8.77 -15.54 8.72
C GLU A 338 10.22 -15.75 9.18
N ALA A 339 10.91 -14.67 9.57
CA ALA A 339 12.31 -14.72 10.02
C ALA A 339 12.51 -15.51 11.32
N CYS A 340 11.50 -15.64 12.18
CA CYS A 340 11.57 -16.47 13.38
C CYS A 340 10.88 -17.82 13.20
N ASN A 341 10.82 -18.37 12.00
CA ASN A 341 10.16 -19.64 11.69
C ASN A 341 8.71 -19.73 12.18
N ARG A 342 7.99 -18.61 12.08
CA ARG A 342 6.57 -18.47 12.43
C ARG A 342 6.29 -18.68 13.94
N ASP A 343 7.24 -18.37 14.80
CA ASP A 343 7.02 -18.35 16.25
C ASP A 343 6.34 -17.04 16.68
N GLY A 344 5.02 -17.09 16.89
CA GLY A 344 4.22 -15.94 17.28
C GLY A 344 4.58 -15.37 18.67
N LYS A 345 5.19 -16.16 19.56
CA LYS A 345 5.64 -15.68 20.87
C LYS A 345 6.82 -14.71 20.72
N ILE A 346 7.78 -15.05 19.87
CA ILE A 346 8.93 -14.17 19.57
C ILE A 346 8.44 -12.84 19.01
N VAL A 347 7.55 -12.86 18.00
CA VAL A 347 7.00 -11.63 17.42
C VAL A 347 6.25 -10.80 18.46
N LYS A 348 5.40 -11.44 19.28
CA LYS A 348 4.69 -10.76 20.37
C LYS A 348 5.64 -10.04 21.34
N ASP A 349 6.75 -10.69 21.71
CA ASP A 349 7.75 -10.11 22.62
C ASP A 349 8.49 -8.94 21.96
N LEU A 350 8.86 -9.03 20.67
CA LEU A 350 9.45 -7.93 19.89
C LEU A 350 8.49 -6.73 19.81
N MET A 351 7.21 -6.95 19.50
CA MET A 351 6.21 -5.88 19.44
C MET A 351 5.93 -5.26 20.82
N LYS A 352 5.95 -6.05 21.89
CA LYS A 352 5.87 -5.53 23.25
C LYS A 352 7.07 -4.63 23.56
N SER A 353 8.31 -5.04 23.22
CA SER A 353 9.49 -4.21 23.39
C SER A 353 9.40 -2.91 22.60
N LEU A 354 8.97 -2.95 21.34
CA LEU A 354 8.75 -1.75 20.53
C LEU A 354 7.77 -0.77 21.18
N ASN A 355 6.69 -1.28 21.78
CA ASN A 355 5.68 -0.43 22.42
C ASN A 355 6.16 0.16 23.76
N SER A 356 6.84 -0.63 24.60
CA SER A 356 7.28 -0.20 25.93
C SER A 356 8.61 0.53 25.95
N ASN A 357 9.56 0.10 25.13
CA ASN A 357 10.95 0.60 25.14
C ASN A 357 11.28 1.46 23.90
N GLY A 358 10.42 1.46 22.87
CA GLY A 358 10.65 2.17 21.62
C GLY A 358 11.61 1.45 20.66
N GLU A 359 12.14 0.28 21.03
CA GLU A 359 13.09 -0.48 20.24
C GLU A 359 12.98 -1.99 20.46
N TYR A 360 13.53 -2.75 19.52
CA TYR A 360 13.85 -4.17 19.68
C TYR A 360 15.09 -4.55 18.87
N LYS A 361 15.74 -5.66 19.26
CA LYS A 361 16.82 -6.30 18.51
C LYS A 361 16.42 -7.73 18.18
N VAL A 362 16.60 -8.13 16.92
CA VAL A 362 16.37 -9.50 16.46
C VAL A 362 17.56 -10.41 16.77
N SER A 363 17.35 -11.73 16.81
CA SER A 363 18.45 -12.70 16.91
C SER A 363 19.33 -12.71 15.67
N ASP A 364 20.51 -13.29 15.77
CA ASP A 364 21.44 -13.42 14.63
C ASP A 364 20.82 -14.26 13.50
N ASP A 365 20.04 -15.31 13.80
CA ASP A 365 19.34 -16.12 12.80
C ASP A 365 18.31 -15.30 12.06
N MET A 366 17.50 -14.52 12.78
CA MET A 366 16.54 -13.60 12.14
C MET A 366 17.24 -12.53 11.31
N LYS A 367 18.39 -12.03 11.79
CA LYS A 367 19.19 -11.07 11.03
C LYS A 367 19.73 -11.69 9.75
N ASN A 368 20.21 -12.93 9.81
CA ASN A 368 20.70 -13.67 8.64
C ASN A 368 19.57 -13.90 7.62
N PHE A 369 18.37 -14.24 8.07
CA PHE A 369 17.19 -14.33 7.21
C PHE A 369 16.92 -13.02 6.45
N THR A 370 17.10 -11.87 7.10
CA THR A 370 16.88 -10.56 6.47
C THR A 370 17.95 -10.14 5.49
N ASN A 371 19.04 -10.91 5.29
CA ASN A 371 20.10 -10.62 4.32
C ASN A 371 19.62 -10.67 2.85
N GLU A 372 18.43 -11.23 2.57
CA GLU A 372 17.77 -11.07 1.26
C GLU A 372 17.34 -9.61 0.99
N PHE A 373 17.28 -8.79 2.02
CA PHE A 373 16.94 -7.37 1.94
C PHE A 373 18.20 -6.52 2.06
N TYR A 374 18.35 -5.56 1.13
CA TYR A 374 19.37 -4.52 1.23
C TYR A 374 18.68 -3.22 1.64
N GLY A 375 19.11 -2.58 2.69
CA GLY A 375 18.58 -1.31 3.18
C GLY A 375 19.55 -0.15 2.97
N ASN A 376 19.12 0.88 2.27
CA ASN A 376 19.85 2.15 2.16
C ASN A 376 18.85 3.32 2.05
N PHE A 377 19.36 4.56 2.08
CA PHE A 377 18.53 5.75 2.07
C PHE A 377 19.06 6.81 1.10
N ALA A 378 18.17 7.73 0.72
CA ALA A 378 18.51 8.93 -0.03
C ALA A 378 18.09 10.18 0.74
N ASN A 379 18.98 11.16 0.83
CA ASN A 379 18.66 12.48 1.36
C ASN A 379 18.01 13.35 0.29
N GLN A 380 17.40 14.47 0.72
CA GLN A 380 16.65 15.35 -0.17
C GLN A 380 17.47 15.91 -1.34
N GLY A 381 18.76 16.22 -1.14
CA GLY A 381 19.64 16.70 -2.21
C GLY A 381 19.90 15.64 -3.28
N GLU A 382 20.12 14.38 -2.88
CA GLU A 382 20.28 13.25 -3.77
C GLU A 382 19.00 12.99 -4.58
N VAL A 383 17.83 13.12 -3.96
CA VAL A 383 16.52 12.95 -4.61
C VAL A 383 16.32 14.00 -5.72
N TYR A 384 16.56 15.27 -5.45
CA TYR A 384 16.45 16.33 -6.46
C TYR A 384 17.42 16.11 -7.61
N ASN A 385 18.67 15.76 -7.30
CA ASN A 385 19.65 15.48 -8.34
C ASN A 385 19.25 14.29 -9.22
N ALA A 386 18.74 13.21 -8.63
CA ALA A 386 18.30 12.03 -9.37
C ALA A 386 17.14 12.35 -10.34
N ILE A 387 16.13 13.14 -9.89
CA ILE A 387 15.03 13.60 -10.74
C ILE A 387 15.59 14.38 -11.94
N LYS A 388 16.46 15.35 -11.67
CA LYS A 388 17.04 16.22 -12.70
C LYS A 388 17.87 15.45 -13.72
N GLU A 389 18.80 14.62 -13.26
CA GLU A 389 19.71 13.89 -14.14
C GLU A 389 18.99 12.79 -14.94
N LYS A 390 18.01 12.09 -14.33
CA LYS A 390 17.22 11.08 -15.04
C LYS A 390 16.36 11.71 -16.13
N TYR A 391 15.68 12.81 -15.83
CA TYR A 391 14.91 13.53 -16.82
C TYR A 391 15.79 14.07 -17.96
N LYS A 392 16.94 14.68 -17.64
CA LYS A 392 17.87 15.22 -18.62
C LYS A 392 18.46 14.14 -19.54
N ARG A 393 18.81 12.98 -18.98
CA ARG A 393 19.48 11.88 -19.70
C ARG A 393 18.51 11.03 -20.52
N GLU A 394 17.34 10.75 -19.98
CA GLU A 394 16.41 9.76 -20.54
C GLU A 394 15.01 10.31 -20.84
N GLY A 395 14.72 11.57 -20.51
CA GLY A 395 13.38 12.14 -20.61
C GLY A 395 12.37 11.52 -19.63
N TYR A 396 12.83 10.69 -18.67
CA TYR A 396 11.96 10.03 -17.70
C TYR A 396 11.81 10.89 -16.43
N LEU A 397 10.59 11.34 -16.18
CA LEU A 397 10.27 12.17 -15.01
C LEU A 397 9.76 11.30 -13.88
N MET A 398 10.50 11.24 -12.79
CA MET A 398 10.14 10.49 -11.57
C MET A 398 9.43 11.39 -10.57
N ASP A 399 8.54 10.81 -9.76
CA ASP A 399 8.11 11.42 -8.51
C ASP A 399 9.21 11.30 -7.43
N THR A 400 9.04 12.01 -6.34
CA THR A 400 10.04 12.07 -5.26
C THR A 400 10.28 10.73 -4.58
N HIS A 401 9.26 9.87 -4.46
CA HIS A 401 9.41 8.53 -3.87
C HIS A 401 10.18 7.59 -4.81
N THR A 402 9.85 7.61 -6.10
CA THR A 402 10.56 6.82 -7.12
C THR A 402 12.03 7.26 -7.20
N ALA A 403 12.32 8.54 -7.06
CA ALA A 403 13.68 9.06 -7.04
C ALA A 403 14.49 8.55 -5.83
N VAL A 404 13.87 8.42 -4.65
CA VAL A 404 14.51 7.75 -3.51
C VAL A 404 14.91 6.31 -3.88
N ALA A 405 14.03 5.57 -4.56
CA ALA A 405 14.31 4.19 -4.98
C ALA A 405 15.46 4.13 -6.00
N GLU A 406 15.50 5.03 -6.97
CA GLU A 406 16.56 5.11 -7.96
C GLU A 406 17.93 5.39 -7.32
N VAL A 407 18.02 6.38 -6.43
CA VAL A 407 19.28 6.68 -5.70
C VAL A 407 19.75 5.49 -4.90
N VAL A 408 18.83 4.80 -4.20
CA VAL A 408 19.22 3.63 -3.40
C VAL A 408 19.65 2.45 -4.29
N TYR A 409 19.05 2.29 -5.46
CA TYR A 409 19.49 1.31 -6.45
C TYR A 409 20.88 1.61 -6.97
N GLU A 410 21.16 2.87 -7.35
CA GLU A 410 22.50 3.29 -7.78
C GLU A 410 23.55 3.00 -6.69
N LYS A 411 23.25 3.30 -5.42
CA LYS A 411 24.11 2.96 -4.27
C LYS A 411 24.33 1.45 -4.14
N TYR A 412 23.29 0.64 -4.31
CA TYR A 412 23.38 -0.81 -4.27
C TYR A 412 24.33 -1.35 -5.35
N VAL A 413 24.14 -0.91 -6.59
CA VAL A 413 25.02 -1.33 -7.71
C VAL A 413 26.47 -0.91 -7.46
N ALA A 414 26.69 0.32 -6.99
CA ALA A 414 28.03 0.82 -6.68
C ALA A 414 28.72 0.03 -5.54
N GLU A 415 27.97 -0.39 -4.53
CA GLU A 415 28.50 -1.14 -3.37
C GLU A 415 28.72 -2.63 -3.68
N THR A 416 27.88 -3.24 -4.52
CA THR A 416 27.87 -4.71 -4.71
C THR A 416 28.37 -5.18 -6.07
N GLY A 417 28.36 -4.32 -7.08
CA GLY A 417 28.64 -4.69 -8.48
C GLY A 417 27.52 -5.54 -9.11
N ASP A 418 26.37 -5.73 -8.45
CA ASP A 418 25.24 -6.52 -8.96
C ASP A 418 24.43 -5.72 -9.99
N ASN A 419 24.63 -6.05 -11.27
CA ASN A 419 23.98 -5.42 -12.42
C ASN A 419 22.83 -6.26 -12.99
N ARG A 420 22.23 -7.17 -12.20
CA ARG A 420 21.04 -7.91 -12.64
C ARG A 420 19.93 -6.95 -13.07
N PRO A 421 19.09 -7.38 -14.01
CA PRO A 421 17.90 -6.62 -14.38
C PRO A 421 17.08 -6.24 -13.15
N VAL A 422 16.49 -5.05 -13.19
CA VAL A 422 15.81 -4.47 -12.02
C VAL A 422 14.35 -4.13 -12.35
N LEU A 423 13.51 -4.25 -11.33
CA LEU A 423 12.13 -3.75 -11.33
C LEU A 423 11.99 -2.73 -10.19
N ILE A 424 11.89 -1.46 -10.53
CA ILE A 424 11.75 -0.35 -9.58
C ILE A 424 10.27 0.01 -9.48
N ALA A 425 9.70 -0.07 -8.29
CA ALA A 425 8.33 0.33 -8.07
C ALA A 425 8.19 1.86 -8.14
N SER A 426 7.61 2.35 -9.24
CA SER A 426 7.28 3.77 -9.42
C SER A 426 5.87 4.01 -8.89
N THR A 427 5.80 4.66 -7.71
CA THR A 427 4.63 4.58 -6.83
C THR A 427 3.65 5.73 -6.91
N ALA A 428 4.02 6.83 -7.55
CA ALA A 428 3.14 7.98 -7.73
C ALA A 428 3.47 8.75 -9.02
N SER A 429 2.47 9.46 -9.54
CA SER A 429 2.71 10.41 -10.62
C SER A 429 3.51 11.62 -10.13
N PRO A 430 4.48 12.14 -10.90
CA PRO A 430 5.21 13.36 -10.57
C PRO A 430 4.28 14.57 -10.36
N TYR A 431 3.12 14.58 -11.00
CA TYR A 431 2.12 15.63 -10.87
C TYR A 431 1.41 15.68 -9.49
N LYS A 432 1.65 14.72 -8.62
CA LYS A 432 1.17 14.80 -7.22
C LYS A 432 2.05 15.67 -6.33
N PHE A 433 3.29 15.89 -6.74
CA PHE A 433 4.29 16.67 -6.03
C PHE A 433 4.94 17.72 -6.97
N PRO A 434 4.12 18.48 -7.74
CA PRO A 434 4.62 19.26 -8.87
C PRO A 434 5.63 20.34 -8.45
N ARG A 435 5.46 20.92 -7.25
CA ARG A 435 6.37 21.94 -6.72
C ARG A 435 7.76 21.36 -6.42
N SER A 436 7.83 20.18 -5.83
CA SER A 436 9.09 19.45 -5.57
C SER A 436 9.80 19.06 -6.87
N ILE A 437 9.02 18.65 -7.87
CA ILE A 437 9.55 18.30 -9.20
C ILE A 437 10.08 19.55 -9.91
N CYS A 438 9.34 20.66 -9.91
CA CYS A 438 9.82 21.94 -10.49
C CYS A 438 11.11 22.39 -9.79
N LYS A 439 11.18 22.30 -8.46
CA LYS A 439 12.40 22.62 -7.69
C LYS A 439 13.58 21.74 -8.11
N ALA A 440 13.37 20.45 -8.31
CA ALA A 440 14.40 19.52 -8.78
C ALA A 440 14.89 19.88 -10.20
N LEU A 441 14.02 20.38 -11.07
CA LEU A 441 14.32 20.78 -12.44
C LEU A 441 14.79 22.25 -12.58
N ASP A 442 15.00 22.97 -11.48
CA ASP A 442 15.34 24.42 -11.46
C ASP A 442 14.28 25.29 -12.17
N ILE A 443 13.01 24.90 -12.12
CA ILE A 443 11.90 25.69 -12.67
C ILE A 443 11.37 26.61 -11.57
N ASP A 444 11.44 27.92 -11.78
CA ASP A 444 10.92 28.91 -10.83
C ASP A 444 9.38 28.93 -10.83
N VAL A 445 8.81 28.57 -9.68
CA VAL A 445 7.35 28.51 -9.46
C VAL A 445 6.92 29.19 -8.17
N GLU A 446 7.78 30.03 -7.59
CA GLU A 446 7.50 30.65 -6.28
C GLU A 446 6.21 31.48 -6.28
N LYS A 447 5.90 32.16 -7.37
CA LYS A 447 4.73 33.04 -7.51
C LYS A 447 3.47 32.32 -7.96
N LEU A 448 3.56 31.03 -8.30
CA LEU A 448 2.46 30.23 -8.82
C LEU A 448 1.74 29.47 -7.70
N ASN A 449 0.42 29.33 -7.77
CA ASN A 449 -0.28 28.37 -6.96
C ASN A 449 -0.06 26.94 -7.48
N ASP A 450 -0.35 25.89 -6.71
CA ASP A 450 -0.01 24.51 -7.05
C ASP A 450 -0.68 24.01 -8.34
N PHE A 451 -1.84 24.54 -8.71
CA PHE A 451 -2.52 24.18 -9.96
C PHE A 451 -1.89 24.87 -11.19
N GLU A 452 -1.37 26.06 -11.01
CA GLU A 452 -0.54 26.73 -12.02
C GLU A 452 0.81 26.01 -12.17
N VAL A 453 1.39 25.52 -11.08
CA VAL A 453 2.63 24.72 -11.10
C VAL A 453 2.44 23.44 -11.92
N ILE A 454 1.31 22.75 -11.84
CA ILE A 454 0.99 21.60 -12.69
C ILE A 454 1.06 21.99 -14.19
N LYS A 455 0.48 23.12 -14.55
CA LYS A 455 0.46 23.60 -15.94
C LYS A 455 1.86 24.02 -16.40
N GLU A 456 2.63 24.69 -15.56
CA GLU A 456 4.00 25.08 -15.88
C GLU A 456 4.92 23.86 -16.03
N LEU A 457 4.79 22.85 -15.15
CA LEU A 457 5.51 21.59 -15.27
C LEU A 457 5.20 20.88 -16.59
N ASN A 458 3.93 20.82 -17.00
CA ASN A 458 3.52 20.26 -18.28
C ASN A 458 4.13 21.03 -19.46
N LYS A 459 4.06 22.35 -19.43
CA LYS A 459 4.63 23.22 -20.47
C LYS A 459 6.14 23.03 -20.62
N MET A 460 6.86 22.90 -19.50
CA MET A 460 8.32 22.75 -19.50
C MET A 460 8.80 21.36 -19.88
N THR A 461 8.02 20.31 -19.53
CA THR A 461 8.43 18.92 -19.75
C THR A 461 7.75 18.26 -20.95
N GLY A 462 6.62 18.76 -21.41
CA GLY A 462 5.79 18.13 -22.43
C GLY A 462 5.08 16.86 -21.97
N ILE A 463 5.24 16.45 -20.71
CA ILE A 463 4.61 15.25 -20.15
C ILE A 463 3.14 15.55 -19.83
N GLU A 464 2.24 14.71 -20.27
CA GLU A 464 0.79 14.94 -20.07
C GLU A 464 0.37 14.94 -18.61
N ILE A 465 -0.49 15.90 -18.27
CA ILE A 465 -1.14 15.93 -16.96
C ILE A 465 -2.14 14.77 -16.89
N PRO A 466 -2.09 13.90 -15.87
CA PRO A 466 -3.08 12.86 -15.66
C PRO A 466 -4.51 13.43 -15.65
N GLU A 467 -5.45 12.75 -16.33
CA GLU A 467 -6.83 13.23 -16.50
C GLU A 467 -7.50 13.57 -15.16
N ASN A 468 -7.20 12.80 -14.12
CA ASN A 468 -7.75 13.00 -12.77
C ASN A 468 -7.21 14.24 -12.04
N LEU A 469 -6.14 14.85 -12.56
CA LEU A 469 -5.55 16.10 -12.04
C LEU A 469 -5.84 17.30 -12.93
N LYS A 470 -6.27 17.07 -14.18
CA LYS A 470 -6.75 18.15 -15.05
C LYS A 470 -7.95 18.84 -14.42
N ASP A 471 -7.95 20.16 -14.43
CA ASP A 471 -9.04 21.00 -13.95
C ASP A 471 -9.52 20.70 -12.50
N LEU A 472 -8.65 20.07 -11.68
CA LEU A 472 -8.96 19.76 -10.29
C LEU A 472 -9.29 21.03 -9.49
N ASP A 473 -8.68 22.16 -9.83
CA ASP A 473 -8.97 23.49 -9.27
C ASP A 473 -10.38 23.99 -9.54
N LYS A 474 -11.01 23.54 -10.63
CA LYS A 474 -12.38 23.93 -11.02
C LYS A 474 -13.47 23.07 -10.38
N LYS A 475 -13.11 21.88 -9.83
CA LYS A 475 -14.07 20.98 -9.19
C LYS A 475 -14.66 21.60 -7.94
N GLN A 476 -15.97 21.43 -7.74
CA GLN A 476 -16.69 21.91 -6.57
C GLN A 476 -16.20 21.24 -5.29
N VAL A 477 -15.82 22.02 -4.30
CA VAL A 477 -15.49 21.52 -2.95
C VAL A 477 -16.78 21.07 -2.25
N LYS A 478 -16.87 19.77 -1.94
CA LYS A 478 -18.01 19.12 -1.30
C LYS A 478 -17.84 18.93 0.21
N HIS A 479 -16.62 18.75 0.65
CA HIS A 479 -16.27 18.53 2.07
C HIS A 479 -15.50 19.75 2.59
N LYS A 480 -16.17 20.57 3.42
CA LYS A 480 -15.64 21.86 3.91
C LYS A 480 -15.51 21.92 5.43
N GLU A 481 -15.92 20.87 6.13
CA GLU A 481 -16.01 20.89 7.59
C GLU A 481 -14.62 20.73 8.20
N VAL A 482 -14.36 21.60 9.17
CA VAL A 482 -13.15 21.59 9.99
C VAL A 482 -13.60 21.36 11.43
N TRP A 483 -12.96 20.43 12.12
CA TRP A 483 -13.28 20.05 13.49
C TRP A 483 -12.02 20.10 14.35
N ASP A 484 -12.19 20.28 15.65
CA ASP A 484 -11.09 20.12 16.58
C ASP A 484 -10.78 18.65 16.84
N LYS A 485 -9.53 18.34 17.16
CA LYS A 485 -9.06 16.96 17.39
C LYS A 485 -9.91 16.21 18.43
N ASP A 486 -10.39 16.91 19.46
CA ASP A 486 -11.18 16.33 20.55
C ASP A 486 -12.65 16.11 20.17
N GLU A 487 -13.10 16.60 19.00
CA GLU A 487 -14.46 16.46 18.48
C GLU A 487 -14.61 15.41 17.37
N MET A 488 -13.57 14.64 17.06
CA MET A 488 -13.60 13.67 15.96
C MET A 488 -14.75 12.65 16.08
N ARG A 489 -15.11 12.18 17.29
CA ARG A 489 -16.29 11.32 17.52
C ARG A 489 -17.61 12.03 17.15
N LYS A 490 -17.74 13.28 17.52
CA LYS A 490 -18.92 14.08 17.22
C LYS A 490 -19.06 14.30 15.71
N ALA A 491 -17.95 14.56 15.01
CA ALA A 491 -17.89 14.65 13.57
C ALA A 491 -18.34 13.33 12.91
N LEU A 492 -17.85 12.17 13.38
CA LEU A 492 -18.30 10.86 12.90
C LEU A 492 -19.79 10.67 13.09
N LEU A 493 -20.32 10.91 14.29
CA LEU A 493 -21.74 10.77 14.61
C LEU A 493 -22.64 11.73 13.80
N SER A 494 -22.15 12.91 13.43
CA SER A 494 -22.90 13.85 12.60
C SER A 494 -23.17 13.29 11.19
N TYR A 495 -22.30 12.42 10.71
CA TYR A 495 -22.45 11.75 9.40
C TYR A 495 -23.23 10.44 9.46
N LEU A 496 -23.14 9.70 10.57
CA LEU A 496 -23.80 8.39 10.75
C LEU A 496 -25.27 8.47 11.20
N LYS A 497 -25.97 9.53 10.88
CA LYS A 497 -27.38 9.75 11.27
C LYS A 497 -28.33 8.79 10.58
#